data_1f810fbc44fbcd4b38e5fa8712964330
#
_entry.id   1f810fbc44fbcd4b38e5fa8712964330
#
_cell.length_a   1.000
_cell.length_b   1.000
_cell.length_c   1.000
_cell.angle_alpha   90.00
_cell.angle_beta   90.00
_cell.angle_gamma   90.00
#
_symmetry.space_group_name_H-M   'P 1'
#
loop_
_entity.id
_entity.type
_entity.pdbx_description
1 polymer ?
#
loop_
_entity_poly.entity_id
_entity_poly.type
_entity_poly.pdbx_seq_one_letter_code
_entity_poly.pdbx_strand_id
1 'polypeptide(L)'
;MKQKIEKNSRYYFTNEERFKNDMDNAHFFVMKDYQIGMHKQEFFEINIITRGRGVHYIEENEIDAEIGDVFIIPPEIEHGYTGGEGFDVYHIIVNNKFVQKNLSHLQMIPGFISLFNVEPMMRASTAKSLHLKLTEEQFDDIFAILDKMGAHRYYSNPSKSLIRTGVLQIIIAKLCVIYTENTKSGNSLPEVEDNAFMKSIALIHEKYHEKLEIDDLAEVAHLSRRTYIRKFIKICKMTPLEYITKKRIEVAEAMLKNTSFSVLDIAFKTGFYDASHFSKVFTAKNGVSPTVYRKNNSK
;
A
#
# COMPACT_ATOMS: atom_id res chain seq x y z
N MET A 1 20.72 12.28 22.90
CA MET A 1 19.70 11.64 23.78
C MET A 1 18.52 11.31 22.88
N LYS A 2 18.27 10.03 22.57
CA LYS A 2 17.07 9.65 21.78
C LYS A 2 15.85 9.89 22.67
N GLN A 3 15.02 10.87 22.33
CA GLN A 3 13.72 11.05 22.99
C GLN A 3 12.86 9.81 22.65
N LYS A 4 12.50 9.03 23.68
CA LYS A 4 11.53 7.95 23.52
C LYS A 4 10.17 8.56 23.23
N ILE A 5 9.57 8.18 22.10
CA ILE A 5 8.16 8.47 21.85
C ILE A 5 7.33 7.76 22.93
N GLU A 6 6.43 8.50 23.58
CA GLU A 6 5.47 7.89 24.48
C GLU A 6 4.54 6.96 23.70
N LYS A 7 4.65 5.65 23.94
CA LYS A 7 3.85 4.60 23.29
C LYS A 7 2.34 4.65 23.62
N ASN A 8 1.86 5.66 24.33
CA ASN A 8 0.51 5.63 24.94
C ASN A 8 -0.53 6.60 24.37
N SER A 9 -0.24 7.39 23.33
CA SER A 9 -1.28 8.20 22.69
C SER A 9 -1.61 7.63 21.31
N ARG A 10 -2.58 6.72 21.26
CA ARG A 10 -3.11 6.17 20.00
C ARG A 10 -4.03 7.22 19.35
N TYR A 11 -3.46 8.11 18.58
CA TYR A 11 -4.27 8.91 17.67
C TYR A 11 -4.68 8.05 16.48
N TYR A 12 -5.94 8.17 16.08
CA TYR A 12 -6.49 7.52 14.91
C TYR A 12 -7.10 8.58 13.99
N PHE A 13 -6.57 8.68 12.76
CA PHE A 13 -7.04 9.66 11.78
C PHE A 13 -7.98 9.00 10.78
N THR A 14 -9.16 9.57 10.62
CA THR A 14 -10.17 9.03 9.71
C THR A 14 -10.14 9.67 8.33
N ASN A 15 -10.69 8.97 7.34
CA ASN A 15 -10.90 9.54 6.00
C ASN A 15 -11.83 10.77 6.06
N GLU A 16 -12.86 10.76 6.89
CA GLU A 16 -13.83 11.87 7.01
C GLU A 16 -13.19 13.14 7.53
N GLU A 17 -12.24 13.04 8.46
CA GLU A 17 -11.50 14.19 8.97
C GLU A 17 -10.60 14.84 7.92
N ARG A 18 -10.00 14.03 7.04
CA ARG A 18 -9.01 14.46 6.05
C ARG A 18 -9.61 14.78 4.69
N PHE A 19 -10.62 14.03 4.26
CA PHE A 19 -11.25 14.14 2.95
C PHE A 19 -12.71 14.58 3.09
N LYS A 20 -12.93 15.88 3.22
CA LYS A 20 -14.25 16.48 3.41
C LYS A 20 -15.14 16.42 2.16
N ASN A 21 -14.56 16.08 0.99
CA ASN A 21 -15.25 16.04 -0.28
C ASN A 21 -14.92 14.71 -0.97
N ASP A 22 -15.92 14.01 -1.48
CA ASP A 22 -15.77 12.74 -2.19
C ASP A 22 -14.89 12.86 -3.47
N MET A 23 -14.68 14.08 -3.98
CA MET A 23 -13.77 14.35 -5.10
C MET A 23 -12.30 14.50 -4.69
N ASP A 24 -12.00 14.63 -3.39
CA ASP A 24 -10.63 14.78 -2.91
C ASP A 24 -9.96 13.41 -2.77
N ASN A 25 -9.10 13.09 -3.72
CA ASN A 25 -8.39 11.82 -3.78
C ASN A 25 -7.01 11.86 -3.09
N ALA A 26 -6.41 13.04 -2.97
CA ALA A 26 -5.13 13.22 -2.30
C ALA A 26 -4.91 14.64 -1.79
N HIS A 27 -4.10 14.77 -0.73
CA HIS A 27 -3.54 16.02 -0.25
C HIS A 27 -2.02 15.97 -0.25
N PHE A 28 -1.40 17.12 -0.57
CA PHE A 28 0.04 17.27 -0.72
C PHE A 28 0.51 18.42 0.18
N PHE A 29 1.45 18.17 1.08
CA PHE A 29 1.98 19.21 1.97
C PHE A 29 3.33 18.82 2.58
N VAL A 30 4.11 19.83 2.99
CA VAL A 30 5.35 19.66 3.74
C VAL A 30 5.08 19.91 5.23
N MET A 31 5.56 19.02 6.07
CA MET A 31 5.68 19.24 7.51
C MET A 31 7.15 19.51 7.82
N LYS A 32 7.43 20.72 8.34
CA LYS A 32 8.77 21.13 8.76
C LYS A 32 9.00 20.74 10.21
N ASP A 33 10.27 20.45 10.53
CA ASP A 33 10.68 20.09 11.88
C ASP A 33 9.79 18.97 12.45
N TYR A 34 9.58 17.93 11.61
CA TYR A 34 8.51 16.97 11.81
C TYR A 34 8.80 15.99 12.93
N GLN A 35 7.85 15.91 13.84
CA GLN A 35 7.81 14.91 14.89
C GLN A 35 6.36 14.56 15.17
N ILE A 36 6.03 13.27 15.27
CA ILE A 36 4.71 12.80 15.62
C ILE A 36 4.79 11.47 16.38
N GLY A 37 3.98 11.33 17.42
CA GLY A 37 3.85 10.07 18.18
C GLY A 37 3.23 8.94 17.34
N MET A 38 3.25 7.74 17.89
CA MET A 38 2.66 6.56 17.26
C MET A 38 1.15 6.75 17.03
N HIS A 39 0.71 6.52 15.81
CA HIS A 39 -0.69 6.70 15.39
C HIS A 39 -1.06 5.74 14.25
N LYS A 40 -2.36 5.62 13.98
CA LYS A 40 -2.95 4.88 12.87
C LYS A 40 -3.86 5.78 12.04
N GLN A 41 -4.11 5.38 10.80
CA GLN A 41 -5.04 6.09 9.92
C GLN A 41 -5.80 5.14 8.97
N GLU A 42 -6.90 5.65 8.40
CA GLU A 42 -7.74 4.94 7.40
C GLU A 42 -7.29 5.16 5.95
N PHE A 43 -6.29 5.99 5.70
CA PHE A 43 -5.82 6.37 4.38
C PHE A 43 -4.38 5.90 4.14
N PHE A 44 -3.94 5.90 2.88
CA PHE A 44 -2.52 5.69 2.57
C PHE A 44 -1.74 6.98 2.76
N GLU A 45 -0.49 6.84 3.21
CA GLU A 45 0.50 7.90 3.15
C GLU A 45 1.69 7.50 2.27
N ILE A 46 2.21 8.50 1.54
CA ILE A 46 3.50 8.44 0.88
C ILE A 46 4.31 9.58 1.50
N ASN A 47 5.31 9.23 2.31
CA ASN A 47 6.16 10.17 3.00
C ASN A 47 7.54 10.19 2.35
N ILE A 48 7.97 11.37 1.89
CA ILE A 48 9.28 11.58 1.29
C ILE A 48 10.09 12.47 2.21
N ILE A 49 11.23 12.01 2.67
CA ILE A 49 12.12 12.82 3.50
C ILE A 49 12.81 13.84 2.60
N THR A 50 12.58 15.13 2.88
CA THR A 50 13.08 16.23 2.04
C THR A 50 14.23 16.99 2.66
N ARG A 51 14.45 16.87 3.98
CA ARG A 51 15.55 17.51 4.69
C ARG A 51 15.86 16.78 5.98
N GLY A 52 17.13 16.77 6.35
CA GLY A 52 17.62 16.30 7.65
C GLY A 52 17.64 14.78 7.81
N ARG A 53 17.70 14.38 9.06
CA ARG A 53 17.70 12.98 9.50
C ARG A 53 16.79 12.79 10.69
N GLY A 54 16.11 11.65 10.74
CA GLY A 54 15.22 11.28 11.83
C GLY A 54 15.10 9.78 11.97
N VAL A 55 14.11 9.35 12.72
CA VAL A 55 13.75 7.93 12.88
C VAL A 55 12.28 7.76 12.54
N HIS A 56 11.98 6.83 11.65
CA HIS A 56 10.63 6.35 11.38
C HIS A 56 10.36 5.13 12.24
N TYR A 57 9.34 5.21 13.06
CA TYR A 57 8.82 4.11 13.86
C TYR A 57 7.67 3.45 13.10
N ILE A 58 7.69 2.14 13.02
CA ILE A 58 6.64 1.35 12.40
C ILE A 58 6.40 0.08 13.21
N GLU A 59 5.19 -0.06 13.77
CA GLU A 59 4.87 -1.13 14.74
C GLU A 59 5.94 -1.17 15.85
N GLU A 60 6.65 -2.27 16.03
CA GLU A 60 7.71 -2.45 17.03
C GLU A 60 9.12 -2.04 16.52
N ASN A 61 9.24 -1.59 15.27
CA ASN A 61 10.52 -1.39 14.58
C ASN A 61 10.91 0.08 14.48
N GLU A 62 12.22 0.34 14.45
CA GLU A 62 12.83 1.66 14.24
C GLU A 62 13.68 1.62 12.97
N ILE A 63 13.54 2.63 12.11
CA ILE A 63 14.27 2.74 10.85
C ILE A 63 14.82 4.16 10.75
N ASP A 64 16.12 4.28 10.54
CA ASP A 64 16.73 5.57 10.26
C ASP A 64 16.12 6.15 8.97
N ALA A 65 15.82 7.44 9.00
CA ALA A 65 15.19 8.17 7.90
C ALA A 65 16.05 9.37 7.52
N GLU A 66 16.38 9.48 6.23
CA GLU A 66 17.19 10.56 5.70
C GLU A 66 16.70 11.04 4.32
N ILE A 67 17.24 12.16 3.82
CA ILE A 67 16.83 12.76 2.55
C ILE A 67 16.79 11.72 1.43
N GLY A 68 15.69 11.71 0.67
CA GLY A 68 15.45 10.79 -0.44
C GLY A 68 14.77 9.48 -0.04
N ASP A 69 14.61 9.19 1.26
CA ASP A 69 13.83 8.03 1.67
C ASP A 69 12.34 8.24 1.40
N VAL A 70 11.71 7.18 0.89
CA VAL A 70 10.27 7.14 0.62
C VAL A 70 9.63 6.02 1.42
N PHE A 71 8.73 6.38 2.31
CA PHE A 71 7.96 5.45 3.12
C PHE A 71 6.51 5.40 2.66
N ILE A 72 6.07 4.24 2.18
CA ILE A 72 4.66 3.99 1.91
C ILE A 72 4.02 3.41 3.16
N ILE A 73 2.92 3.99 3.61
CA ILE A 73 2.21 3.58 4.82
C ILE A 73 0.76 3.27 4.47
N PRO A 74 0.40 1.99 4.37
CA PRO A 74 -0.98 1.58 4.18
C PRO A 74 -1.85 1.90 5.40
N PRO A 75 -3.18 1.89 5.24
CA PRO A 75 -4.12 1.98 6.36
C PRO A 75 -3.82 0.97 7.46
N GLU A 76 -4.17 1.32 8.70
CA GLU A 76 -4.11 0.49 9.90
C GLU A 76 -2.69 0.12 10.40
N ILE A 77 -1.63 0.56 9.74
CA ILE A 77 -0.27 0.37 10.24
C ILE A 77 0.07 1.47 11.25
N GLU A 78 0.48 1.07 12.45
CA GLU A 78 0.90 2.00 13.50
C GLU A 78 2.31 2.53 13.20
N HIS A 79 2.45 3.87 13.14
CA HIS A 79 3.72 4.49 12.83
C HIS A 79 3.87 5.88 13.47
N GLY A 80 5.10 6.40 13.43
CA GLY A 80 5.44 7.73 13.95
C GLY A 80 6.84 8.15 13.51
N TYR A 81 7.19 9.39 13.83
CA TYR A 81 8.51 9.94 13.49
C TYR A 81 9.10 10.72 14.66
N THR A 82 10.42 10.62 14.83
CA THR A 82 11.22 11.59 15.59
C THR A 82 12.32 12.14 14.71
N GLY A 83 12.42 13.45 14.64
CA GLY A 83 13.48 14.13 13.87
C GLY A 83 13.76 15.48 14.47
N GLY A 84 12.72 16.26 14.76
CA GLY A 84 12.83 17.59 15.34
C GLY A 84 13.36 18.61 14.35
N GLU A 85 14.16 19.56 14.86
CA GLU A 85 14.65 20.69 14.06
C GLU A 85 15.46 20.23 12.85
N GLY A 86 15.08 20.73 11.69
CA GLY A 86 15.72 20.43 10.43
C GLY A 86 15.29 19.12 9.76
N PHE A 87 14.33 18.36 10.33
CA PHE A 87 13.79 17.16 9.72
C PHE A 87 12.45 17.47 9.06
N ASP A 88 12.45 17.58 7.72
CA ASP A 88 11.26 17.92 6.95
C ASP A 88 10.77 16.71 6.14
N VAL A 89 9.45 16.51 6.16
CA VAL A 89 8.79 15.40 5.46
C VAL A 89 7.71 15.94 4.53
N TYR A 90 7.76 15.53 3.28
CA TYR A 90 6.69 15.75 2.31
C TYR A 90 5.65 14.64 2.41
N HIS A 91 4.42 15.00 2.74
CA HIS A 91 3.31 14.08 2.88
C HIS A 91 2.41 14.11 1.64
N ILE A 92 2.09 12.94 1.13
CA ILE A 92 1.00 12.74 0.18
C ILE A 92 0.03 11.78 0.86
N ILE A 93 -1.07 12.30 1.40
CA ILE A 93 -2.13 11.45 1.93
C ILE A 93 -3.13 11.12 0.83
N VAL A 94 -3.47 9.84 0.73
CA VAL A 94 -4.27 9.29 -0.38
C VAL A 94 -5.53 8.65 0.15
N ASN A 95 -6.68 9.13 -0.32
CA ASN A 95 -7.98 8.59 0.07
C ASN A 95 -8.08 7.10 -0.27
N ASN A 96 -8.39 6.28 0.72
CA ASN A 96 -8.51 4.84 0.53
C ASN A 96 -9.61 4.47 -0.49
N LYS A 97 -10.69 5.26 -0.58
CA LYS A 97 -11.72 5.08 -1.61
C LYS A 97 -11.14 5.20 -3.04
N PHE A 98 -10.18 6.13 -3.25
CA PHE A 98 -9.50 6.27 -4.54
C PHE A 98 -8.70 5.01 -4.87
N VAL A 99 -7.89 4.51 -3.92
CA VAL A 99 -7.09 3.30 -4.13
C VAL A 99 -8.00 2.10 -4.44
N GLN A 100 -9.05 1.89 -3.66
CA GLN A 100 -9.99 0.79 -3.88
C GLN A 100 -10.70 0.87 -5.24
N LYS A 101 -11.15 2.07 -5.63
CA LYS A 101 -11.80 2.30 -6.92
C LYS A 101 -10.90 2.03 -8.12
N ASN A 102 -9.61 2.33 -7.99
CA ASN A 102 -8.62 2.21 -9.06
C ASN A 102 -7.73 0.97 -8.92
N LEU A 103 -7.99 0.10 -7.96
CA LEU A 103 -7.09 -1.00 -7.59
C LEU A 103 -6.75 -1.90 -8.77
N SER A 104 -7.72 -2.24 -9.62
CA SER A 104 -7.50 -3.07 -10.81
C SER A 104 -6.49 -2.46 -11.79
N HIS A 105 -6.51 -1.14 -11.97
CA HIS A 105 -5.54 -0.45 -12.82
C HIS A 105 -4.19 -0.27 -12.13
N LEU A 106 -4.18 0.09 -10.85
CA LEU A 106 -2.94 0.27 -10.08
C LEU A 106 -2.13 -1.04 -9.99
N GLN A 107 -2.80 -2.17 -9.84
CA GLN A 107 -2.14 -3.48 -9.80
C GLN A 107 -1.50 -3.92 -11.11
N MET A 108 -1.90 -3.32 -12.24
CA MET A 108 -1.25 -3.56 -13.54
C MET A 108 0.08 -2.80 -13.68
N ILE A 109 0.35 -1.82 -12.80
CA ILE A 109 1.61 -1.07 -12.83
C ILE A 109 2.70 -1.98 -12.23
N PRO A 110 3.77 -2.31 -12.98
CA PRO A 110 4.89 -3.09 -12.45
C PRO A 110 5.46 -2.44 -11.18
N GLY A 111 5.71 -3.23 -10.16
CA GLY A 111 6.23 -2.74 -8.88
C GLY A 111 5.17 -2.21 -7.89
N PHE A 112 3.95 -1.91 -8.33
CA PHE A 112 2.92 -1.35 -7.43
C PHE A 112 2.66 -2.25 -6.21
N ILE A 113 2.38 -3.54 -6.45
CA ILE A 113 2.09 -4.48 -5.35
C ILE A 113 3.30 -4.60 -4.41
N SER A 114 4.50 -4.71 -4.97
CA SER A 114 5.71 -4.82 -4.16
C SER A 114 5.95 -3.59 -3.31
N LEU A 115 5.86 -2.39 -3.88
CA LEU A 115 6.14 -1.14 -3.20
C LEU A 115 5.00 -0.71 -2.26
N PHE A 116 3.73 -0.86 -2.67
CA PHE A 116 2.59 -0.31 -1.91
C PHE A 116 1.95 -1.30 -0.93
N ASN A 117 2.18 -2.60 -1.11
CA ASN A 117 1.59 -3.62 -0.25
C ASN A 117 2.64 -4.47 0.48
N VAL A 118 3.62 -5.02 -0.25
CA VAL A 118 4.51 -6.03 0.33
C VAL A 118 5.62 -5.39 1.15
N GLU A 119 6.28 -4.36 0.61
CA GLU A 119 7.36 -3.63 1.31
C GLU A 119 6.91 -3.11 2.68
N PRO A 120 5.79 -2.37 2.81
CA PRO A 120 5.34 -1.88 4.10
C PRO A 120 5.06 -3.00 5.12
N MET A 121 4.49 -4.11 4.68
CA MET A 121 4.22 -5.26 5.54
C MET A 121 5.52 -5.93 6.02
N MET A 122 6.51 -6.05 5.13
CA MET A 122 7.83 -6.59 5.47
C MET A 122 8.56 -5.67 6.44
N ARG A 123 8.60 -4.38 6.17
CA ARG A 123 9.21 -3.35 7.02
C ARG A 123 8.61 -3.35 8.42
N ALA A 124 7.29 -3.43 8.53
CA ALA A 124 6.58 -3.56 9.81
C ALA A 124 6.90 -4.85 10.57
N SER A 125 7.29 -5.93 9.87
CA SER A 125 7.46 -7.27 10.46
C SER A 125 8.89 -7.68 10.73
N THR A 126 9.89 -7.04 10.10
CA THR A 126 11.28 -7.54 10.09
C THR A 126 12.33 -6.55 10.55
N ALA A 127 11.99 -5.31 10.82
CA ALA A 127 12.92 -4.21 11.11
C ALA A 127 13.98 -3.97 9.99
N LYS A 128 13.81 -4.61 8.83
CA LYS A 128 14.69 -4.40 7.70
C LYS A 128 14.31 -3.13 6.97
N SER A 129 15.29 -2.33 6.64
CA SER A 129 15.12 -1.13 5.81
C SER A 129 14.95 -1.55 4.36
N LEU A 130 13.71 -1.72 3.92
CA LEU A 130 13.34 -2.14 2.56
C LEU A 130 12.68 -1.02 1.76
N HIS A 131 12.57 0.16 2.37
CA HIS A 131 11.93 1.31 1.77
C HIS A 131 12.69 1.80 0.53
N LEU A 132 11.98 2.49 -0.33
CA LEU A 132 12.55 3.06 -1.53
C LEU A 132 13.47 4.23 -1.15
N LYS A 133 14.71 4.20 -1.65
CA LYS A 133 15.66 5.30 -1.59
C LYS A 133 15.79 5.91 -2.99
N LEU A 134 15.54 7.21 -3.11
CA LEU A 134 15.73 7.96 -4.35
C LEU A 134 17.20 8.39 -4.47
N THR A 135 17.74 8.34 -5.68
CA THR A 135 18.99 9.04 -6.01
C THR A 135 18.70 10.56 -6.04
N GLU A 136 19.76 11.38 -6.04
CA GLU A 136 19.62 12.85 -6.14
C GLU A 136 18.82 13.26 -7.39
N GLU A 137 19.14 12.70 -8.55
CA GLU A 137 18.41 12.94 -9.80
C GLU A 137 16.92 12.54 -9.72
N GLN A 138 16.63 11.35 -9.17
CA GLN A 138 15.26 10.86 -8.97
C GLN A 138 14.49 11.74 -7.98
N PHE A 139 15.16 12.21 -6.93
CA PHE A 139 14.57 13.12 -5.95
C PHE A 139 14.20 14.45 -6.60
N ASP A 140 15.10 15.06 -7.34
CA ASP A 140 14.87 16.34 -8.05
C ASP A 140 13.71 16.22 -9.04
N ASP A 141 13.65 15.13 -9.81
CA ASP A 141 12.59 14.87 -10.78
C ASP A 141 11.20 14.70 -10.12
N ILE A 142 11.14 13.99 -8.99
CA ILE A 142 9.92 13.86 -8.18
C ILE A 142 9.55 15.21 -7.56
N PHE A 143 10.54 15.92 -6.98
CA PHE A 143 10.30 17.15 -6.25
C PHE A 143 9.86 18.30 -7.16
N ALA A 144 10.36 18.36 -8.40
CA ALA A 144 9.92 19.32 -9.42
C ALA A 144 8.42 19.23 -9.74
N ILE A 145 7.83 18.03 -9.57
CA ILE A 145 6.39 17.83 -9.72
C ILE A 145 5.66 18.26 -8.45
N LEU A 146 6.18 17.88 -7.28
CA LEU A 146 5.54 18.11 -5.97
C LEU A 146 5.58 19.59 -5.55
N ASP A 147 6.64 20.32 -5.87
CA ASP A 147 6.78 21.75 -5.55
C ASP A 147 5.65 22.57 -6.15
N LYS A 148 5.23 22.25 -7.38
CA LYS A 148 4.08 22.88 -8.05
C LYS A 148 2.75 22.65 -7.32
N MET A 149 2.67 21.64 -6.46
CA MET A 149 1.46 21.33 -5.70
C MET A 149 1.33 22.15 -4.42
N GLY A 150 2.43 22.67 -3.86
CA GLY A 150 2.44 23.48 -2.63
C GLY A 150 1.57 24.74 -2.73
N ALA A 151 1.50 25.37 -3.91
CA ALA A 151 0.67 26.54 -4.19
C ALA A 151 -0.85 26.22 -4.24
N HIS A 152 -1.24 24.95 -4.33
CA HIS A 152 -2.63 24.52 -4.51
C HIS A 152 -3.31 23.98 -3.23
N ARG A 153 -2.72 24.21 -2.07
CA ARG A 153 -3.06 23.60 -0.78
C ARG A 153 -4.50 23.85 -0.26
N TYR A 154 -5.17 24.92 -0.69
CA TYR A 154 -6.37 25.42 0.00
C TYR A 154 -7.63 25.58 -0.86
N TYR A 155 -7.76 24.95 -2.00
CA TYR A 155 -8.93 25.20 -2.84
C TYR A 155 -9.75 23.93 -3.13
N SER A 156 -10.97 23.92 -2.62
CA SER A 156 -12.02 22.95 -2.99
C SER A 156 -12.68 23.33 -4.32
N ASN A 157 -11.96 23.18 -5.43
CA ASN A 157 -12.45 23.37 -6.78
C ASN A 157 -12.32 22.05 -7.54
N PRO A 158 -13.36 21.58 -8.28
CA PRO A 158 -13.30 20.34 -9.04
C PRO A 158 -12.07 20.21 -9.97
N SER A 159 -11.69 21.29 -10.65
CA SER A 159 -10.51 21.31 -11.52
C SER A 159 -9.22 21.02 -10.75
N LYS A 160 -9.09 21.52 -9.52
CA LYS A 160 -7.90 21.29 -8.68
C LYS A 160 -7.87 19.90 -8.09
N SER A 161 -9.03 19.33 -7.76
CA SER A 161 -9.14 17.93 -7.38
C SER A 161 -8.68 17.02 -8.52
N LEU A 162 -9.06 17.33 -9.76
CA LEU A 162 -8.61 16.59 -10.94
C LEU A 162 -7.09 16.71 -11.14
N ILE A 163 -6.52 17.92 -10.98
CA ILE A 163 -5.06 18.12 -11.05
C ILE A 163 -4.35 17.30 -9.98
N ARG A 164 -4.79 17.37 -8.72
CA ARG A 164 -4.21 16.56 -7.63
C ARG A 164 -4.26 15.08 -7.92
N THR A 165 -5.38 14.61 -8.45
CA THR A 165 -5.53 13.20 -8.85
C THR A 165 -4.56 12.80 -9.96
N GLY A 166 -4.39 13.65 -10.98
CA GLY A 166 -3.42 13.42 -12.06
C GLY A 166 -1.99 13.40 -11.54
N VAL A 167 -1.62 14.34 -10.67
CA VAL A 167 -0.30 14.36 -10.04
C VAL A 167 -0.08 13.13 -9.16
N LEU A 168 -1.07 12.71 -8.37
CA LEU A 168 -1.00 11.47 -7.59
C LEU A 168 -0.70 10.26 -8.48
N GLN A 169 -1.40 10.13 -9.61
CA GLN A 169 -1.19 9.02 -10.54
C GLN A 169 0.22 9.05 -11.15
N ILE A 170 0.73 10.23 -11.50
CA ILE A 170 2.10 10.39 -11.99
C ILE A 170 3.12 9.98 -10.93
N ILE A 171 2.95 10.44 -9.69
CA ILE A 171 3.87 10.11 -8.59
C ILE A 171 3.85 8.59 -8.31
N ILE A 172 2.68 7.97 -8.22
CA ILE A 172 2.58 6.51 -8.04
C ILE A 172 3.32 5.78 -9.16
N ALA A 173 3.08 6.15 -10.42
CA ALA A 173 3.72 5.51 -11.56
C ALA A 173 5.25 5.68 -11.53
N LYS A 174 5.74 6.90 -11.27
CA LYS A 174 7.18 7.18 -11.16
C LYS A 174 7.84 6.38 -10.04
N LEU A 175 7.26 6.37 -8.84
CA LEU A 175 7.79 5.59 -7.73
C LEU A 175 7.84 4.10 -8.05
N CYS A 176 6.84 3.56 -8.75
CA CYS A 176 6.84 2.15 -9.19
C CYS A 176 7.92 1.87 -10.23
N VAL A 177 8.15 2.78 -11.19
CA VAL A 177 9.23 2.66 -12.19
C VAL A 177 10.58 2.65 -11.49
N ILE A 178 10.86 3.65 -10.65
CA ILE A 178 12.11 3.76 -9.89
C ILE A 178 12.33 2.50 -9.04
N TYR A 179 11.31 2.05 -8.32
CA TYR A 179 11.38 0.84 -7.52
C TYR A 179 11.74 -0.39 -8.36
N THR A 180 11.12 -0.54 -9.53
CA THR A 180 11.36 -1.67 -10.44
C THR A 180 12.76 -1.64 -11.04
N GLU A 181 13.27 -0.46 -11.38
CA GLU A 181 14.63 -0.26 -11.91
C GLU A 181 15.69 -0.54 -10.84
N ASN A 182 15.51 0.00 -9.63
CA ASN A 182 16.40 -0.26 -8.50
C ASN A 182 16.44 -1.75 -8.14
N THR A 183 15.30 -2.47 -8.26
CA THR A 183 15.24 -3.92 -8.05
C THR A 183 16.02 -4.72 -9.10
N LYS A 184 16.10 -4.24 -10.33
CA LYS A 184 16.83 -4.91 -11.42
C LYS A 184 18.34 -4.66 -11.36
N SER A 185 18.73 -3.47 -10.97
CA SER A 185 20.15 -3.05 -10.94
C SER A 185 20.93 -3.50 -9.70
N GLY A 186 20.26 -4.10 -8.71
CA GLY A 186 20.89 -4.52 -7.46
C GLY A 186 21.32 -3.36 -6.53
N ASN A 187 20.94 -2.15 -6.84
CA ASN A 187 21.48 -0.91 -6.25
C ASN A 187 20.81 -0.43 -4.97
N SER A 188 20.01 -1.19 -4.30
CA SER A 188 19.48 -0.97 -2.96
C SER A 188 18.23 -1.83 -2.75
N LEU A 189 18.42 -3.08 -2.39
CA LEU A 189 17.29 -3.88 -2.01
C LEU A 189 17.65 -4.98 -1.03
N PRO A 190 16.60 -5.47 -0.37
CA PRO A 190 16.71 -6.51 0.63
C PRO A 190 17.56 -7.67 0.11
N GLU A 191 18.09 -8.45 1.03
CA GLU A 191 18.71 -9.73 0.73
C GLU A 191 17.93 -10.45 -0.37
N VAL A 192 18.60 -11.11 -1.28
CA VAL A 192 18.04 -11.81 -2.46
C VAL A 192 16.80 -12.62 -2.10
N GLU A 193 16.79 -13.18 -0.88
CA GLU A 193 15.68 -13.96 -0.33
C GLU A 193 14.39 -13.14 -0.08
N ASP A 194 14.53 -11.89 0.38
CA ASP A 194 13.37 -11.03 0.64
C ASP A 194 12.75 -10.54 -0.68
N ASN A 195 13.60 -10.24 -1.68
CA ASN A 195 13.12 -9.88 -3.02
C ASN A 195 12.39 -11.05 -3.70
N ALA A 196 12.91 -12.28 -3.58
CA ALA A 196 12.25 -13.48 -4.10
C ALA A 196 10.90 -13.73 -3.41
N PHE A 197 10.82 -13.52 -2.10
CA PHE A 197 9.57 -13.60 -1.36
C PHE A 197 8.56 -12.53 -1.82
N MET A 198 8.99 -11.29 -2.03
CA MET A 198 8.14 -10.22 -2.56
C MET A 198 7.61 -10.56 -3.96
N LYS A 199 8.44 -11.15 -4.82
CA LYS A 199 8.01 -11.65 -6.14
C LYS A 199 6.94 -12.73 -6.04
N SER A 200 7.03 -13.63 -5.06
CA SER A 200 5.99 -14.66 -4.86
C SER A 200 4.63 -14.08 -4.47
N ILE A 201 4.62 -13.01 -3.67
CA ILE A 201 3.37 -12.29 -3.33
C ILE A 201 2.84 -11.52 -4.55
N ALA A 202 3.72 -10.86 -5.31
CA ALA A 202 3.33 -10.20 -6.55
C ALA A 202 2.68 -11.19 -7.54
N LEU A 203 3.22 -12.41 -7.65
CA LEU A 203 2.65 -13.48 -8.46
C LEU A 203 1.23 -13.88 -8.01
N ILE A 204 0.95 -13.89 -6.70
CA ILE A 204 -0.42 -14.10 -6.21
C ILE A 204 -1.34 -13.00 -6.73
N HIS A 205 -0.91 -11.74 -6.71
CA HIS A 205 -1.73 -10.63 -7.21
C HIS A 205 -1.94 -10.65 -8.72
N GLU A 206 -0.99 -11.15 -9.47
CA GLU A 206 -1.09 -11.33 -10.93
C GLU A 206 -1.99 -12.49 -11.30
N LYS A 207 -1.84 -13.64 -10.60
CA LYS A 207 -2.44 -14.91 -10.96
C LYS A 207 -3.48 -15.44 -9.97
N TYR A 208 -4.06 -14.59 -9.12
CA TYR A 208 -5.06 -15.00 -8.13
C TYR A 208 -6.23 -15.81 -8.72
N HIS A 209 -6.58 -15.54 -9.98
CA HIS A 209 -7.68 -16.19 -10.70
C HIS A 209 -7.31 -17.58 -11.24
N GLU A 210 -6.04 -17.93 -11.23
CA GLU A 210 -5.54 -19.25 -11.63
C GLU A 210 -5.44 -20.20 -10.41
N LYS A 211 -5.17 -21.48 -10.69
CA LYS A 211 -4.78 -22.43 -9.64
C LYS A 211 -3.35 -22.13 -9.21
N LEU A 212 -3.17 -21.67 -8.01
CA LEU A 212 -1.86 -21.40 -7.40
C LEU A 212 -1.54 -22.50 -6.38
N GLU A 213 -0.45 -23.22 -6.62
CA GLU A 213 0.08 -24.19 -5.66
C GLU A 213 1.08 -23.51 -4.72
N ILE A 214 1.04 -23.88 -3.44
CA ILE A 214 1.94 -23.28 -2.45
C ILE A 214 3.40 -23.65 -2.73
N ASP A 215 3.64 -24.80 -3.34
CA ASP A 215 4.98 -25.24 -3.70
C ASP A 215 5.59 -24.37 -4.80
N ASP A 216 4.82 -23.97 -5.81
CA ASP A 216 5.27 -23.06 -6.87
C ASP A 216 5.64 -21.68 -6.29
N LEU A 217 4.82 -21.18 -5.37
CA LEU A 217 5.10 -19.91 -4.68
C LEU A 217 6.35 -19.99 -3.80
N ALA A 218 6.56 -21.10 -3.14
CA ALA A 218 7.75 -21.36 -2.34
C ALA A 218 9.01 -21.45 -3.21
N GLU A 219 8.93 -22.07 -4.39
CA GLU A 219 10.01 -22.14 -5.37
C GLU A 219 10.39 -20.74 -5.88
N VAL A 220 9.40 -19.91 -6.25
CA VAL A 220 9.63 -18.51 -6.63
C VAL A 220 10.33 -17.73 -5.53
N ALA A 221 10.01 -18.03 -4.27
CA ALA A 221 10.63 -17.41 -3.10
C ALA A 221 11.98 -18.04 -2.72
N HIS A 222 12.46 -19.06 -3.42
CA HIS A 222 13.64 -19.85 -3.10
C HIS A 222 13.62 -20.44 -1.68
N LEU A 223 12.44 -20.85 -1.21
CA LEU A 223 12.23 -21.38 0.13
C LEU A 223 11.61 -22.77 0.08
N SER A 224 11.86 -23.59 1.12
CA SER A 224 11.05 -24.78 1.31
C SER A 224 9.60 -24.38 1.64
N ARG A 225 8.60 -25.21 1.26
CA ARG A 225 7.18 -25.00 1.57
C ARG A 225 6.94 -24.61 3.03
N ARG A 226 7.57 -25.31 3.98
CA ARG A 226 7.45 -25.04 5.43
C ARG A 226 7.99 -23.66 5.79
N THR A 227 9.16 -23.29 5.29
CA THR A 227 9.78 -21.99 5.55
C THR A 227 8.97 -20.87 4.92
N TYR A 228 8.47 -21.07 3.69
CA TYR A 228 7.60 -20.13 2.99
C TYR A 228 6.33 -19.82 3.79
N ILE A 229 5.57 -20.85 4.20
CA ILE A 229 4.35 -20.67 4.99
C ILE A 229 4.65 -19.92 6.29
N ARG A 230 5.71 -20.28 7.01
CA ARG A 230 6.09 -19.62 8.27
C ARG A 230 6.44 -18.15 8.05
N LYS A 231 7.25 -17.84 7.01
CA LYS A 231 7.62 -16.46 6.64
C LYS A 231 6.36 -15.67 6.22
N PHE A 232 5.50 -16.29 5.43
CA PHE A 232 4.26 -15.67 4.96
C PHE A 232 3.33 -15.29 6.13
N ILE A 233 3.10 -16.22 7.09
CA ILE A 233 2.29 -15.93 8.28
C ILE A 233 2.94 -14.83 9.14
N LYS A 234 4.26 -14.84 9.29
CA LYS A 234 4.98 -13.80 10.03
C LYS A 234 4.72 -12.41 9.44
N ILE A 235 4.79 -12.27 8.11
CA ILE A 235 4.71 -11.01 7.37
C ILE A 235 3.24 -10.61 7.13
N CYS A 236 2.44 -11.52 6.53
CA CYS A 236 1.08 -11.23 6.10
C CYS A 236 0.02 -11.48 7.20
N LYS A 237 0.42 -12.01 8.37
CA LYS A 237 -0.46 -12.37 9.52
C LYS A 237 -1.58 -13.36 9.16
N MET A 238 -1.44 -14.06 8.05
CA MET A 238 -2.36 -15.10 7.57
C MET A 238 -1.62 -16.10 6.68
N THR A 239 -2.20 -17.27 6.43
CA THR A 239 -1.61 -18.26 5.52
C THR A 239 -1.66 -17.80 4.07
N PRO A 240 -0.80 -18.34 3.16
CA PRO A 240 -0.86 -18.03 1.73
C PRO A 240 -2.24 -18.32 1.12
N LEU A 241 -2.90 -19.41 1.51
CA LEU A 241 -4.23 -19.77 1.00
C LEU A 241 -5.32 -18.78 1.45
N GLU A 242 -5.29 -18.36 2.70
CA GLU A 242 -6.19 -17.30 3.20
C GLU A 242 -5.96 -15.99 2.48
N TYR A 243 -4.70 -15.65 2.18
CA TYR A 243 -4.34 -14.45 1.43
C TYR A 243 -4.87 -14.48 -0.01
N ILE A 244 -4.69 -15.61 -0.72
CA ILE A 244 -5.23 -15.81 -2.07
C ILE A 244 -6.76 -15.68 -2.03
N THR A 245 -7.40 -16.33 -1.07
CA THR A 245 -8.86 -16.29 -0.91
C THR A 245 -9.34 -14.87 -0.61
N LYS A 246 -8.67 -14.15 0.28
CA LYS A 246 -8.96 -12.74 0.58
C LYS A 246 -8.87 -11.89 -0.67
N LYS A 247 -7.80 -12.07 -1.48
CA LYS A 247 -7.61 -11.34 -2.73
C LYS A 247 -8.74 -11.60 -3.73
N ARG A 248 -9.13 -12.86 -3.90
CA ARG A 248 -10.26 -13.25 -4.78
C ARG A 248 -11.57 -12.58 -4.38
N ILE A 249 -11.85 -12.54 -3.08
CA ILE A 249 -13.06 -11.89 -2.56
C ILE A 249 -13.01 -10.36 -2.77
N GLU A 250 -11.88 -9.70 -2.56
CA GLU A 250 -11.72 -8.25 -2.81
C GLU A 250 -12.01 -7.88 -4.27
N VAL A 251 -11.52 -8.71 -5.20
CA VAL A 251 -11.82 -8.52 -6.63
C VAL A 251 -13.30 -8.79 -6.93
N ALA A 252 -13.87 -9.83 -6.32
CA ALA A 252 -15.30 -10.13 -6.48
C ALA A 252 -16.20 -8.98 -5.97
N GLU A 253 -15.86 -8.37 -4.85
CA GLU A 253 -16.55 -7.18 -4.31
C GLU A 253 -16.53 -6.02 -5.32
N ALA A 254 -15.37 -5.75 -5.93
CA ALA A 254 -15.23 -4.73 -6.94
C ALA A 254 -16.05 -5.05 -8.21
N MET A 255 -16.05 -6.31 -8.66
CA MET A 255 -16.86 -6.75 -9.80
C MET A 255 -18.36 -6.66 -9.52
N LEU A 256 -18.80 -7.04 -8.32
CA LEU A 256 -20.22 -6.95 -7.91
C LEU A 256 -20.71 -5.50 -7.91
N LYS A 257 -19.88 -4.53 -7.56
CA LYS A 257 -20.22 -3.10 -7.54
C LYS A 257 -20.22 -2.47 -8.94
N ASN A 258 -19.28 -2.87 -9.79
CA ASN A 258 -18.92 -2.11 -10.99
C ASN A 258 -19.30 -2.81 -12.31
N THR A 259 -19.82 -4.05 -12.27
CA THR A 259 -20.16 -4.82 -13.48
C THR A 259 -21.51 -5.50 -13.38
N SER A 260 -22.07 -5.85 -14.54
CA SER A 260 -23.30 -6.64 -14.67
C SER A 260 -23.06 -8.16 -14.76
N PHE A 261 -21.82 -8.64 -14.59
CA PHE A 261 -21.53 -10.08 -14.64
C PHE A 261 -22.39 -10.86 -13.63
N SER A 262 -22.83 -12.06 -14.01
CA SER A 262 -23.56 -12.92 -13.07
C SER A 262 -22.68 -13.29 -11.86
N VAL A 263 -23.30 -13.68 -10.76
CA VAL A 263 -22.58 -14.17 -9.58
C VAL A 263 -21.73 -15.40 -9.92
N LEU A 264 -22.23 -16.23 -10.83
CA LEU A 264 -21.52 -17.39 -11.34
C LEU A 264 -20.26 -16.99 -12.14
N ASP A 265 -20.39 -16.03 -13.06
CA ASP A 265 -19.26 -15.54 -13.84
C ASP A 265 -18.19 -14.91 -12.95
N ILE A 266 -18.61 -14.13 -11.92
CA ILE A 266 -17.69 -13.53 -10.96
C ILE A 266 -16.93 -14.61 -10.18
N ALA A 267 -17.62 -15.66 -9.72
CA ALA A 267 -16.97 -16.77 -9.03
C ALA A 267 -15.83 -17.36 -9.88
N PHE A 268 -16.10 -17.70 -11.15
CA PHE A 268 -15.08 -18.25 -12.04
C PHE A 268 -13.98 -17.24 -12.40
N LYS A 269 -14.34 -15.99 -12.72
CA LYS A 269 -13.36 -14.93 -13.04
C LYS A 269 -12.43 -14.59 -11.87
N THR A 270 -12.85 -14.88 -10.65
CA THR A 270 -12.04 -14.66 -9.44
C THR A 270 -11.33 -15.95 -8.97
N GLY A 271 -11.41 -17.04 -9.73
CA GLY A 271 -10.65 -18.27 -9.48
C GLY A 271 -11.29 -19.23 -8.49
N PHE A 272 -12.58 -19.08 -8.19
CA PHE A 272 -13.32 -20.12 -7.46
C PHE A 272 -13.77 -21.21 -8.40
N TYR A 273 -13.63 -22.47 -7.95
CA TYR A 273 -14.01 -23.64 -8.75
C TYR A 273 -15.53 -23.77 -8.90
N ASP A 274 -16.29 -23.36 -7.88
CA ASP A 274 -17.75 -23.40 -7.89
C ASP A 274 -18.38 -22.20 -7.18
N ALA A 275 -19.59 -21.84 -7.62
CA ALA A 275 -20.34 -20.70 -7.09
C ALA A 275 -20.89 -20.91 -5.67
N SER A 276 -21.06 -22.16 -5.25
CA SER A 276 -21.54 -22.45 -3.88
C SER A 276 -20.44 -22.19 -2.85
N HIS A 277 -19.22 -22.66 -3.14
CA HIS A 277 -18.04 -22.36 -2.32
C HIS A 277 -17.76 -20.85 -2.30
N PHE A 278 -17.78 -20.19 -3.47
CA PHE A 278 -17.67 -18.74 -3.54
C PHE A 278 -18.67 -18.02 -2.63
N SER A 279 -19.97 -18.36 -2.77
CA SER A 279 -21.02 -17.69 -2.01
C SER A 279 -20.88 -17.90 -0.50
N LYS A 280 -20.45 -19.08 -0.04
CA LYS A 280 -20.18 -19.37 1.37
C LYS A 280 -19.02 -18.52 1.89
N VAL A 281 -17.89 -18.50 1.17
CA VAL A 281 -16.70 -17.72 1.57
C VAL A 281 -16.99 -16.22 1.55
N PHE A 282 -17.67 -15.74 0.51
CA PHE A 282 -18.07 -14.34 0.39
C PHE A 282 -19.00 -13.90 1.53
N THR A 283 -20.02 -14.73 1.85
CA THR A 283 -20.96 -14.43 2.93
C THR A 283 -20.28 -14.45 4.30
N ALA A 284 -19.37 -15.40 4.53
CA ALA A 284 -18.61 -15.46 5.78
C ALA A 284 -17.76 -14.21 6.00
N LYS A 285 -17.21 -13.61 4.92
CA LYS A 285 -16.40 -12.39 5.01
C LYS A 285 -17.24 -11.12 5.10
N ASN A 286 -18.32 -11.02 4.33
CA ASN A 286 -19.09 -9.78 4.16
C ASN A 286 -20.39 -9.73 4.97
N GLY A 287 -20.77 -10.80 5.65
CA GLY A 287 -22.02 -10.90 6.42
C GLY A 287 -23.29 -11.02 5.56
N VAL A 288 -23.19 -10.83 4.23
CA VAL A 288 -24.33 -10.90 3.29
C VAL A 288 -23.91 -11.66 2.01
N SER A 289 -24.91 -12.26 1.33
CA SER A 289 -24.65 -12.97 0.08
C SER A 289 -24.18 -12.04 -1.04
N PRO A 290 -23.46 -12.56 -2.08
CA PRO A 290 -23.04 -11.75 -3.23
C PRO A 290 -24.17 -10.99 -3.89
N THR A 291 -25.35 -11.60 -4.02
CA THR A 291 -26.54 -10.97 -4.63
C THR A 291 -27.06 -9.79 -3.78
N VAL A 292 -27.14 -9.97 -2.45
CA VAL A 292 -27.55 -8.91 -1.52
C VAL A 292 -26.51 -7.80 -1.51
N TYR A 293 -25.21 -8.16 -1.50
CA TYR A 293 -24.12 -7.20 -1.55
C TYR A 293 -24.20 -6.31 -2.79
N ARG A 294 -24.45 -6.91 -3.97
CA ARG A 294 -24.67 -6.17 -5.22
C ARG A 294 -25.82 -5.20 -5.07
N LYS A 295 -27.01 -5.68 -4.65
CA LYS A 295 -28.21 -4.84 -4.49
C LYS A 295 -27.96 -3.63 -3.58
N ASN A 296 -27.21 -3.79 -2.53
CA ASN A 296 -26.91 -2.74 -1.56
C ASN A 296 -25.83 -1.74 -2.04
N ASN A 297 -25.00 -2.12 -3.04
CA ASN A 297 -23.84 -1.34 -3.48
C ASN A 297 -23.87 -0.98 -4.98
N SER A 298 -24.84 -1.47 -5.77
CA SER A 298 -25.05 -1.00 -7.14
C SER A 298 -25.70 0.38 -7.09
N LYS A 299 -25.03 1.35 -7.71
CA LYS A 299 -25.59 2.71 -7.94
C LYS A 299 -26.50 2.70 -9.14
#